data_fd4a42d2da8b208b1b751d3d3b19e8b0
#
_entry.id   fd4a42d2da8b208b1b751d3d3b19e8b0
#
_cell.length_a   1.000
_cell.length_b   1.000
_cell.length_c   1.000
_cell.angle_alpha   90.00
_cell.angle_beta   90.00
_cell.angle_gamma   90.00
#
_symmetry.space_group_name_H-M   'P 1'
#
loop_
_entity.id
_entity.type
_entity.pdbx_description
1 polymer ?
#
loop_
_entity_poly.entity_id
_entity_poly.type
_entity_poly.pdbx_seq_one_letter_code
_entity_poly.pdbx_strand_id
1 'polypeptide(L)'
;MKKQILGVLLGLSVVLSGCSSQSTESMLQEVKKDTKEIKSGKVTMSLSLSDEKEGSKGNTGYEMSGDEKFDPLELKMNGKFSGLGKDLEVEDYIKDGVYYTKNGVGSKAVWFKKKGPTDNKHALSFKSGSLNMNDDILNLLDKKDNWDVTKDGDKVTFKLKKTDELKNKVKEIHNKELKKELKFSEFDYNIEYVFNKKTNDIEKLYFDLSIKTEGTTSKATNKGSLEEINKEVNIELPEESKKARELLA
;
A
#
# COMPACT_ATOMS: atom_id res chain seq x y z
N MET A 1 -75.51 -4.55 -32.85
CA MET A 1 -74.69 -4.49 -31.69
C MET A 1 -73.40 -5.26 -31.97
N LYS A 2 -72.32 -4.54 -32.29
CA LYS A 2 -71.01 -5.14 -32.61
C LYS A 2 -70.13 -4.99 -31.37
N LYS A 3 -69.71 -6.08 -30.74
CA LYS A 3 -68.68 -6.08 -29.66
C LYS A 3 -67.30 -6.16 -30.30
N GLN A 4 -66.54 -5.13 -30.14
CA GLN A 4 -65.11 -5.10 -30.48
C GLN A 4 -64.36 -5.69 -29.30
N ILE A 5 -63.59 -6.77 -29.54
CA ILE A 5 -62.63 -7.33 -28.61
C ILE A 5 -61.28 -6.66 -28.90
N LEU A 6 -60.84 -5.89 -27.91
CA LEU A 6 -59.52 -5.22 -27.94
C LEU A 6 -58.51 -6.20 -27.38
N GLY A 7 -57.68 -6.77 -28.26
CA GLY A 7 -56.56 -7.63 -27.86
C GLY A 7 -55.43 -6.79 -27.31
N VAL A 8 -55.12 -6.94 -26.03
CA VAL A 8 -53.92 -6.37 -25.36
C VAL A 8 -52.75 -7.31 -25.66
N LEU A 9 -51.87 -6.92 -26.56
CA LEU A 9 -50.55 -7.49 -26.76
C LEU A 9 -49.64 -7.01 -25.61
N LEU A 10 -49.48 -7.82 -24.58
CA LEU A 10 -48.43 -7.68 -23.59
C LEU A 10 -47.09 -8.07 -24.24
N GLY A 11 -46.37 -7.05 -24.72
CA GLY A 11 -44.98 -7.20 -25.12
C GLY A 11 -44.12 -7.52 -23.88
N LEU A 12 -43.73 -8.77 -23.72
CA LEU A 12 -42.63 -9.15 -22.83
C LEU A 12 -41.35 -8.56 -23.42
N SER A 13 -40.99 -7.37 -22.96
CA SER A 13 -39.63 -6.86 -23.09
C SER A 13 -38.75 -7.70 -22.12
N VAL A 14 -38.19 -8.77 -22.64
CA VAL A 14 -37.07 -9.45 -21.99
C VAL A 14 -35.93 -8.45 -21.99
N VAL A 15 -35.77 -7.74 -20.86
CA VAL A 15 -34.55 -7.01 -20.56
C VAL A 15 -33.49 -8.09 -20.38
N LEU A 16 -32.81 -8.43 -21.47
CA LEU A 16 -31.53 -9.09 -21.45
C LEU A 16 -30.58 -8.09 -20.76
N SER A 17 -30.57 -8.11 -19.42
CA SER A 17 -29.45 -7.61 -18.65
C SER A 17 -28.24 -8.49 -19.00
N GLY A 18 -27.63 -8.17 -20.15
CA GLY A 18 -26.35 -8.70 -20.52
C GLY A 18 -25.39 -8.31 -19.40
N CYS A 19 -25.04 -9.28 -18.56
CA CYS A 19 -23.80 -9.20 -17.80
C CYS A 19 -22.67 -9.11 -18.82
N SER A 20 -22.34 -7.90 -19.28
CA SER A 20 -21.10 -7.65 -19.97
C SER A 20 -20.00 -7.95 -18.96
N SER A 21 -19.42 -9.15 -19.04
CA SER A 21 -18.27 -9.50 -18.21
C SER A 21 -17.19 -8.47 -18.55
N GLN A 22 -16.90 -7.59 -17.58
CA GLN A 22 -15.86 -6.58 -17.73
C GLN A 22 -14.56 -7.26 -18.19
N SER A 23 -13.92 -6.72 -19.23
CA SER A 23 -12.69 -7.28 -19.75
C SER A 23 -11.54 -7.09 -18.73
N THR A 24 -10.54 -7.94 -18.82
CA THR A 24 -9.33 -7.81 -17.98
C THR A 24 -8.67 -6.44 -18.17
N GLU A 25 -8.61 -5.97 -19.41
CA GLU A 25 -8.04 -4.66 -19.75
C GLU A 25 -8.82 -3.52 -19.09
N SER A 26 -10.15 -3.58 -19.14
CA SER A 26 -11.00 -2.57 -18.50
C SER A 26 -10.79 -2.55 -16.97
N MET A 27 -10.72 -3.72 -16.33
CA MET A 27 -10.44 -3.80 -14.89
C MET A 27 -9.07 -3.24 -14.52
N LEU A 28 -8.03 -3.49 -15.33
CA LEU A 28 -6.68 -2.93 -15.11
C LEU A 28 -6.66 -1.40 -15.22
N GLN A 29 -7.45 -0.82 -16.15
CA GLN A 29 -7.58 0.63 -16.26
C GLN A 29 -8.31 1.23 -15.05
N GLU A 30 -9.36 0.57 -14.54
CA GLU A 30 -10.02 1.01 -13.30
C GLU A 30 -9.05 0.90 -12.11
N VAL A 31 -8.32 -0.20 -11.96
CA VAL A 31 -7.28 -0.35 -10.92
C VAL A 31 -6.27 0.81 -10.99
N LYS A 32 -5.79 1.15 -12.19
CA LYS A 32 -4.84 2.26 -12.38
C LYS A 32 -5.43 3.60 -11.98
N LYS A 33 -6.66 3.87 -12.38
CA LYS A 33 -7.39 5.10 -12.05
C LYS A 33 -7.64 5.19 -10.55
N ASP A 34 -8.27 4.17 -9.98
CA ASP A 34 -8.66 4.15 -8.57
C ASP A 34 -7.44 4.27 -7.65
N THR A 35 -6.32 3.60 -8.00
CA THR A 35 -5.08 3.72 -7.20
C THR A 35 -4.59 5.16 -7.10
N LYS A 36 -4.76 5.97 -8.15
CA LYS A 36 -4.38 7.39 -8.12
C LYS A 36 -5.33 8.25 -7.28
N GLU A 37 -6.56 7.80 -7.12
CA GLU A 37 -7.64 8.50 -6.40
C GLU A 37 -7.77 8.05 -4.92
N ILE A 38 -6.90 7.15 -4.45
CA ILE A 38 -6.92 6.71 -3.06
C ILE A 38 -6.64 7.87 -2.12
N LYS A 39 -7.54 8.07 -1.15
CA LYS A 39 -7.47 9.15 -0.16
C LYS A 39 -7.15 8.66 1.24
N SER A 40 -7.46 7.42 1.56
CA SER A 40 -7.29 6.86 2.90
C SER A 40 -7.27 5.33 2.85
N GLY A 41 -6.82 4.73 3.94
CA GLY A 41 -6.92 3.29 4.14
C GLY A 41 -6.20 2.81 5.40
N LYS A 42 -6.36 1.53 5.66
CA LYS A 42 -5.64 0.83 6.72
C LYS A 42 -4.33 0.29 6.17
N VAL A 43 -3.25 0.69 6.78
CA VAL A 43 -1.88 0.41 6.35
C VAL A 43 -1.23 -0.63 7.23
N THR A 44 -0.49 -1.55 6.63
CA THR A 44 0.52 -2.38 7.30
C THR A 44 1.83 -2.25 6.56
N MET A 45 2.93 -2.02 7.27
CA MET A 45 4.26 -1.93 6.68
C MET A 45 5.27 -2.65 7.56
N SER A 46 6.25 -3.29 6.94
CA SER A 46 7.41 -3.85 7.62
C SER A 46 8.67 -3.64 6.79
N LEU A 47 9.73 -3.29 7.46
CA LEU A 47 11.09 -3.29 6.91
C LEU A 47 11.96 -4.20 7.77
N SER A 48 12.66 -5.13 7.17
CA SER A 48 13.63 -5.99 7.83
C SER A 48 14.98 -5.87 7.14
N LEU A 49 16.02 -5.66 7.93
CA LEU A 49 17.42 -5.70 7.50
C LEU A 49 18.07 -6.90 8.19
N SER A 50 18.49 -7.88 7.41
CA SER A 50 19.25 -9.03 7.90
C SER A 50 20.72 -8.95 7.46
N ASP A 51 21.65 -9.12 8.38
CA ASP A 51 23.08 -9.24 8.06
C ASP A 51 23.46 -10.73 8.06
N GLU A 52 24.02 -11.21 6.93
CA GLU A 52 24.41 -12.60 6.74
C GLU A 52 25.89 -12.86 7.10
N LYS A 53 26.55 -11.96 7.84
CA LYS A 53 27.91 -12.23 8.33
C LYS A 53 27.94 -13.47 9.21
N GLU A 54 28.89 -14.35 8.96
CA GLU A 54 29.14 -15.54 9.79
C GLU A 54 29.23 -15.15 11.26
N GLY A 55 28.34 -15.72 12.07
CA GLY A 55 28.33 -15.59 13.53
C GLY A 55 27.47 -14.50 14.14
N SER A 56 26.87 -13.58 13.37
CA SER A 56 25.92 -12.59 13.90
C SER A 56 24.69 -12.44 13.02
N LYS A 57 23.59 -13.08 13.39
CA LYS A 57 22.27 -12.77 12.80
C LYS A 57 21.70 -11.55 13.53
N GLY A 58 22.16 -10.37 13.15
CA GLY A 58 21.53 -9.13 13.59
C GLY A 58 20.34 -8.82 12.67
N ASN A 59 19.12 -9.07 13.11
CA ASN A 59 17.94 -8.56 12.42
C ASN A 59 17.55 -7.22 13.05
N THR A 60 17.52 -6.18 12.24
CA THR A 60 16.97 -4.88 12.61
C THR A 60 15.77 -4.61 11.71
N GLY A 61 14.69 -4.11 12.25
CA GLY A 61 13.52 -3.85 11.45
C GLY A 61 12.45 -3.08 12.19
N TYR A 62 11.40 -2.75 11.48
CA TYR A 62 10.17 -2.27 12.07
C TYR A 62 8.95 -2.95 11.45
N GLU A 63 7.91 -3.08 12.25
CA GLU A 63 6.58 -3.47 11.82
C GLU A 63 5.60 -2.45 12.35
N MET A 64 4.81 -1.87 11.47
CA MET A 64 3.84 -0.84 11.81
C MET A 64 2.50 -1.11 11.12
N SER A 65 1.42 -0.80 11.81
CA SER A 65 0.07 -0.86 11.25
C SER A 65 -0.80 0.27 11.81
N GLY A 66 -1.75 0.72 11.00
CA GLY A 66 -2.65 1.78 11.43
C GLY A 66 -3.45 2.39 10.30
N ASP A 67 -3.91 3.58 10.51
CA ASP A 67 -4.79 4.30 9.60
C ASP A 67 -4.05 5.49 8.99
N GLU A 68 -4.26 5.74 7.70
CA GLU A 68 -3.65 6.83 6.97
C GLU A 68 -4.66 7.55 6.08
N LYS A 69 -4.62 8.89 6.09
CA LYS A 69 -5.18 9.76 5.07
C LYS A 69 -4.04 10.38 4.27
N PHE A 70 -4.19 10.44 2.96
CA PHE A 70 -3.12 10.90 2.08
C PHE A 70 -3.20 12.39 1.72
N ASP A 71 -4.37 13.00 1.86
CA ASP A 71 -4.57 14.43 1.59
C ASP A 71 -5.78 14.99 2.34
N PRO A 72 -5.59 15.87 3.37
CA PRO A 72 -4.29 16.18 3.97
C PRO A 72 -3.64 14.95 4.60
N LEU A 73 -2.30 14.96 4.70
CA LEU A 73 -1.60 13.85 5.33
C LEU A 73 -1.91 13.81 6.83
N GLU A 74 -2.60 12.77 7.23
CA GLU A 74 -2.80 12.39 8.64
C GLU A 74 -2.53 10.90 8.78
N LEU A 75 -1.89 10.48 9.84
CA LEU A 75 -1.67 9.08 10.13
C LEU A 75 -1.71 8.78 11.64
N LYS A 76 -2.08 7.55 11.93
CA LYS A 76 -1.92 6.90 13.23
C LYS A 76 -1.34 5.51 12.99
N MET A 77 -0.12 5.29 13.43
CA MET A 77 0.59 4.03 13.26
C MET A 77 1.04 3.50 14.61
N ASN A 78 0.84 2.22 14.85
CA ASN A 78 1.34 1.50 16.02
C ASN A 78 2.24 0.38 15.54
N GLY A 79 3.32 0.12 16.26
CA GLY A 79 4.21 -0.95 15.85
C GLY A 79 5.36 -1.20 16.80
N LYS A 80 6.34 -1.89 16.25
CA LYS A 80 7.56 -2.28 16.97
C LYS A 80 8.78 -1.99 16.11
N PHE A 81 9.79 -1.48 16.75
CA PHE A 81 11.14 -1.44 16.22
C PHE A 81 11.95 -2.52 16.91
N SER A 82 12.52 -3.46 16.14
CA SER A 82 13.37 -4.54 16.61
C SER A 82 14.82 -4.26 16.23
N GLY A 83 15.72 -4.27 17.20
CA GLY A 83 17.16 -4.08 16.97
C GLY A 83 17.97 -4.13 18.27
N LEU A 84 19.24 -4.46 18.14
CA LEU A 84 20.17 -4.54 19.27
C LEU A 84 19.68 -5.43 20.44
N GLY A 85 18.89 -6.47 20.14
CA GLY A 85 18.37 -7.41 21.14
C GLY A 85 17.22 -6.88 21.99
N LYS A 86 16.57 -5.78 21.58
CA LYS A 86 15.40 -5.21 22.25
C LYS A 86 14.33 -4.82 21.23
N ASP A 87 13.08 -5.04 21.63
CA ASP A 87 11.93 -4.52 20.93
C ASP A 87 11.46 -3.23 21.61
N LEU A 88 11.27 -2.18 20.83
CA LEU A 88 10.70 -0.92 21.27
C LEU A 88 9.32 -0.76 20.65
N GLU A 89 8.31 -0.55 21.48
CA GLU A 89 7.00 -0.16 21.01
C GLU A 89 7.05 1.30 20.54
N VAL A 90 6.43 1.56 19.41
CA VAL A 90 6.35 2.87 18.77
C VAL A 90 4.89 3.18 18.46
N GLU A 91 4.49 4.40 18.75
CA GLU A 91 3.18 4.93 18.42
C GLU A 91 3.38 6.30 17.78
N ASP A 92 3.06 6.39 16.48
CA ASP A 92 3.32 7.55 15.63
C ASP A 92 2.02 8.18 15.13
N TYR A 93 1.97 9.51 15.14
CA TYR A 93 0.88 10.27 14.56
C TYR A 93 1.43 11.40 13.70
N ILE A 94 0.71 11.72 12.62
CA ILE A 94 0.79 13.01 11.94
C ILE A 94 -0.61 13.60 11.98
N LYS A 95 -0.72 14.80 12.53
CA LYS A 95 -1.98 15.54 12.63
C LYS A 95 -1.69 17.03 12.52
N ASP A 96 -2.46 17.72 11.67
CA ASP A 96 -2.33 19.17 11.48
C ASP A 96 -0.89 19.64 11.19
N GLY A 97 -0.12 18.84 10.41
CA GLY A 97 1.28 19.13 10.05
C GLY A 97 2.28 18.98 11.21
N VAL A 98 1.88 18.31 12.30
CA VAL A 98 2.76 17.99 13.43
C VAL A 98 2.92 16.47 13.53
N TYR A 99 4.17 16.04 13.62
CA TYR A 99 4.51 14.65 13.90
C TYR A 99 4.65 14.45 15.42
N TYR A 100 3.98 13.46 15.94
CA TYR A 100 4.05 13.01 17.32
C TYR A 100 4.55 11.57 17.33
N THR A 101 5.45 11.26 18.26
CA THR A 101 5.93 9.90 18.47
C THR A 101 6.02 9.58 19.95
N LYS A 102 5.60 8.40 20.32
CA LYS A 102 5.75 7.85 21.66
C LYS A 102 6.81 6.77 21.62
N ASN A 103 7.89 6.99 22.31
CA ASN A 103 9.02 6.06 22.38
C ASN A 103 9.28 5.63 23.81
N GLY A 104 9.53 4.35 24.00
CA GLY A 104 9.89 3.80 25.30
C GLY A 104 9.27 2.44 25.56
N VAL A 105 9.48 1.93 26.77
CA VAL A 105 8.97 0.63 27.20
C VAL A 105 8.01 0.84 28.37
N GLY A 106 6.76 0.41 28.21
CA GLY A 106 5.73 0.45 29.23
C GLY A 106 5.51 1.86 29.79
N SER A 107 5.47 2.00 31.12
CA SER A 107 5.20 3.28 31.81
C SER A 107 6.30 4.34 31.67
N LYS A 108 7.45 3.99 31.09
CA LYS A 108 8.55 4.94 30.81
C LYS A 108 8.49 5.54 29.41
N ALA A 109 7.48 5.21 28.62
CA ALA A 109 7.28 5.79 27.31
C ALA A 109 6.96 7.29 27.41
N VAL A 110 7.58 8.09 26.55
CA VAL A 110 7.48 9.54 26.54
C VAL A 110 7.04 10.00 25.15
N TRP A 111 6.15 10.98 25.11
CA TRP A 111 5.71 11.64 23.90
C TRP A 111 6.68 12.74 23.48
N PHE A 112 7.02 12.73 22.20
CA PHE A 112 7.77 13.78 21.52
C PHE A 112 6.98 14.32 20.36
N LYS A 113 7.22 15.58 19.98
CA LYS A 113 6.64 16.21 18.79
C LYS A 113 7.67 17.05 18.06
N LYS A 114 7.47 17.20 16.77
CA LYS A 114 8.21 18.12 15.90
C LYS A 114 7.33 18.57 14.75
N LYS A 115 7.73 19.63 14.03
CA LYS A 115 7.08 19.97 12.77
C LYS A 115 7.09 18.73 11.86
N GLY A 116 5.92 18.28 11.45
CA GLY A 116 5.74 17.11 10.61
C GLY A 116 5.97 17.41 9.13
N PRO A 117 6.09 16.38 8.32
CA PRO A 117 6.02 16.54 6.89
C PRO A 117 4.62 17.04 6.51
N THR A 118 4.57 18.00 5.60
CA THR A 118 3.32 18.54 5.05
C THR A 118 2.88 17.80 3.80
N ASP A 119 3.73 16.90 3.30
CA ASP A 119 3.46 16.07 2.13
C ASP A 119 3.86 14.61 2.36
N ASN A 120 3.33 13.72 1.52
CA ASN A 120 3.59 12.28 1.60
C ASN A 120 5.01 11.88 1.20
N LYS A 121 5.82 12.79 0.61
CA LYS A 121 7.16 12.45 0.10
C LYS A 121 8.19 12.26 1.20
N HIS A 122 7.96 12.87 2.35
CA HIS A 122 8.91 12.91 3.47
C HIS A 122 8.39 12.19 4.72
N ALA A 123 7.19 11.62 4.64
CA ALA A 123 6.61 10.83 5.71
C ALA A 123 6.94 9.34 5.55
N LEU A 124 6.98 8.61 6.65
CA LEU A 124 6.83 7.16 6.65
C LEU A 124 5.35 6.86 6.33
N SER A 125 4.97 7.01 5.07
CA SER A 125 3.62 6.79 4.59
C SER A 125 3.60 5.63 3.60
N PHE A 126 2.46 4.96 3.51
CA PHE A 126 2.29 3.89 2.53
C PHE A 126 2.49 4.43 1.11
N LYS A 127 2.00 5.63 0.84
CA LYS A 127 2.11 6.26 -0.48
C LYS A 127 3.57 6.49 -0.91
N SER A 128 4.45 6.85 0.02
CA SER A 128 5.87 7.07 -0.26
C SER A 128 6.72 5.78 -0.23
N GLY A 129 6.30 4.79 0.55
CA GLY A 129 7.03 3.53 0.73
C GLY A 129 6.59 2.38 -0.18
N SER A 130 5.47 2.53 -0.87
CA SER A 130 4.85 1.48 -1.66
C SER A 130 5.19 1.55 -3.14
N LEU A 131 5.65 0.45 -3.71
CA LEU A 131 5.79 0.31 -5.15
C LEU A 131 4.43 0.39 -5.88
N ASN A 132 3.35 -0.08 -5.27
CA ASN A 132 2.02 -0.11 -5.87
C ASN A 132 1.47 1.26 -6.28
N MET A 133 1.89 2.33 -5.61
CA MET A 133 1.42 3.70 -5.86
C MET A 133 2.41 4.52 -6.70
N ASN A 134 3.50 3.92 -7.15
CA ASN A 134 4.46 4.56 -8.04
C ASN A 134 3.90 4.66 -9.46
N ASP A 135 3.96 5.84 -10.08
CA ASP A 135 3.41 6.07 -11.42
C ASP A 135 4.01 5.16 -12.50
N ASP A 136 5.31 4.86 -12.43
CA ASP A 136 5.97 3.99 -13.41
C ASP A 136 5.50 2.53 -13.24
N ILE A 137 5.19 2.08 -12.01
CA ILE A 137 4.56 0.78 -11.76
C ILE A 137 3.11 0.77 -12.24
N LEU A 138 2.34 1.83 -11.98
CA LEU A 138 0.97 1.96 -12.47
C LEU A 138 0.88 1.93 -13.99
N ASN A 139 1.91 2.42 -14.70
CA ASN A 139 1.98 2.33 -16.16
C ASN A 139 2.14 0.89 -16.67
N LEU A 140 2.57 -0.07 -15.84
CA LEU A 140 2.60 -1.48 -16.21
C LEU A 140 1.20 -2.11 -16.32
N LEU A 141 0.18 -1.47 -15.69
CA LEU A 141 -1.23 -1.89 -15.81
C LEU A 141 -1.81 -1.67 -17.22
N ASP A 142 -1.16 -0.86 -18.06
CA ASP A 142 -1.59 -0.64 -19.44
C ASP A 142 -1.43 -1.88 -20.34
N LYS A 143 -0.65 -2.88 -19.89
CA LYS A 143 -0.40 -4.12 -20.62
C LYS A 143 -0.85 -5.32 -19.79
N LYS A 144 -1.97 -5.95 -20.18
CA LYS A 144 -2.48 -7.14 -19.45
C LYS A 144 -1.48 -8.29 -19.38
N ASP A 145 -0.62 -8.41 -20.39
CA ASP A 145 0.35 -9.49 -20.47
C ASP A 145 1.44 -9.40 -19.41
N ASN A 146 1.57 -8.25 -18.74
CA ASN A 146 2.44 -8.07 -17.58
C ASN A 146 1.90 -8.76 -16.30
N TRP A 147 0.63 -9.15 -16.28
CA TRP A 147 -0.07 -9.57 -15.07
C TRP A 147 -0.56 -11.01 -15.15
N ASP A 148 -0.39 -11.73 -14.06
CA ASP A 148 -1.13 -12.96 -13.77
C ASP A 148 -2.47 -12.56 -13.16
N VAL A 149 -3.56 -13.14 -13.65
CA VAL A 149 -4.92 -12.79 -13.24
C VAL A 149 -5.59 -14.00 -12.63
N THR A 150 -5.94 -13.89 -11.35
CA THR A 150 -6.70 -14.92 -10.64
C THR A 150 -8.08 -14.36 -10.28
N LYS A 151 -9.12 -15.18 -10.49
CA LYS A 151 -10.52 -14.82 -10.19
C LYS A 151 -11.06 -15.75 -9.11
N ASP A 152 -11.60 -15.14 -8.05
CA ASP A 152 -12.26 -15.86 -6.95
C ASP A 152 -13.57 -15.14 -6.60
N GLY A 153 -14.69 -15.67 -7.05
CA GLY A 153 -15.99 -15.03 -6.94
C GLY A 153 -15.99 -13.65 -7.60
N ASP A 154 -16.29 -12.62 -6.82
CA ASP A 154 -16.28 -11.22 -7.26
C ASP A 154 -14.89 -10.59 -7.21
N LYS A 155 -13.91 -11.23 -6.57
CA LYS A 155 -12.54 -10.73 -6.45
C LYS A 155 -11.68 -11.14 -7.63
N VAL A 156 -10.90 -10.18 -8.11
CA VAL A 156 -9.91 -10.37 -9.17
C VAL A 156 -8.57 -9.88 -8.65
N THR A 157 -7.60 -10.77 -8.59
CA THR A 157 -6.23 -10.43 -8.18
C THR A 157 -5.35 -10.29 -9.41
N PHE A 158 -4.71 -9.14 -9.54
CA PHE A 158 -3.68 -8.84 -10.53
C PHE A 158 -2.32 -8.88 -9.85
N LYS A 159 -1.48 -9.82 -10.27
CA LYS A 159 -0.12 -9.99 -9.75
C LYS A 159 0.89 -9.74 -10.85
N LEU A 160 1.84 -8.81 -10.61
CA LEU A 160 2.89 -8.50 -11.59
C LEU A 160 3.78 -9.73 -11.81
N LYS A 161 3.93 -10.16 -13.07
CA LYS A 161 4.77 -11.29 -13.46
C LYS A 161 6.24 -11.03 -13.15
N LYS A 162 7.00 -12.11 -12.96
CA LYS A 162 8.43 -12.07 -12.64
C LYS A 162 9.28 -12.48 -13.87
N THR A 163 8.98 -11.93 -15.06
CA THR A 163 9.84 -12.09 -16.23
C THR A 163 11.12 -11.28 -16.06
N ASP A 164 12.20 -11.67 -16.76
CA ASP A 164 13.47 -10.93 -16.70
C ASP A 164 13.30 -9.46 -17.14
N GLU A 165 12.47 -9.21 -18.16
CA GLU A 165 12.15 -7.87 -18.64
C GLU A 165 11.50 -7.02 -17.53
N LEU A 166 10.44 -7.55 -16.90
CA LEU A 166 9.74 -6.85 -15.82
C LEU A 166 10.62 -6.69 -14.59
N LYS A 167 11.43 -7.70 -14.25
CA LYS A 167 12.39 -7.61 -13.15
C LYS A 167 13.40 -6.49 -13.36
N ASN A 168 13.95 -6.35 -14.56
CA ASN A 168 14.85 -5.25 -14.87
C ASN A 168 14.14 -3.90 -14.79
N LYS A 169 12.91 -3.82 -15.31
CA LYS A 169 12.11 -2.59 -15.24
C LYS A 169 11.80 -2.16 -13.83
N VAL A 170 11.43 -3.08 -12.93
CA VAL A 170 11.19 -2.77 -11.51
C VAL A 170 12.47 -2.34 -10.80
N LYS A 171 13.64 -2.92 -11.14
CA LYS A 171 14.95 -2.45 -10.65
C LYS A 171 15.24 -1.00 -11.07
N GLU A 172 15.00 -0.68 -12.35
CA GLU A 172 15.18 0.68 -12.87
C GLU A 172 14.28 1.69 -12.15
N ILE A 173 13.00 1.35 -11.95
CA ILE A 173 12.05 2.18 -11.21
C ILE A 173 12.54 2.40 -9.78
N HIS A 174 12.98 1.35 -9.09
CA HIS A 174 13.49 1.44 -7.72
C HIS A 174 14.74 2.33 -7.64
N ASN A 175 15.70 2.16 -8.55
CA ASN A 175 16.89 3.02 -8.62
C ASN A 175 16.56 4.48 -8.89
N LYS A 176 15.59 4.75 -9.76
CA LYS A 176 15.09 6.09 -10.06
C LYS A 176 14.50 6.77 -8.81
N GLU A 177 13.70 6.04 -8.02
CA GLU A 177 13.13 6.56 -6.77
C GLU A 177 14.21 6.89 -5.75
N LEU A 178 15.18 6.01 -5.58
CA LEU A 178 16.30 6.23 -4.67
C LEU A 178 17.29 7.30 -5.18
N LYS A 179 17.17 7.74 -6.44
CA LYS A 179 18.13 8.63 -7.12
C LYS A 179 19.56 8.09 -7.02
N LYS A 180 19.71 6.76 -7.10
CA LYS A 180 20.96 6.03 -7.02
C LYS A 180 20.96 4.88 -8.01
N GLU A 181 22.11 4.63 -8.62
CA GLU A 181 22.31 3.46 -9.47
C GLU A 181 22.91 2.33 -8.62
N LEU A 182 22.02 1.49 -8.06
CA LEU A 182 22.41 0.33 -7.28
C LEU A 182 22.52 -0.90 -8.17
N LYS A 183 23.56 -1.69 -7.94
CA LYS A 183 23.68 -3.04 -8.49
C LYS A 183 23.22 -4.05 -7.46
N PHE A 184 22.39 -4.99 -7.89
CA PHE A 184 21.77 -5.96 -7.00
C PHE A 184 22.33 -7.35 -7.25
N SER A 185 22.85 -8.01 -6.20
CA SER A 185 23.14 -9.44 -6.21
C SER A 185 21.87 -10.28 -6.07
N GLU A 186 20.88 -9.78 -5.31
CA GLU A 186 19.54 -10.37 -5.23
C GLU A 186 18.49 -9.26 -5.38
N PHE A 187 17.44 -9.57 -6.14
CA PHE A 187 16.29 -8.69 -6.31
C PHE A 187 15.05 -9.52 -6.57
N ASP A 188 14.07 -9.43 -5.69
CA ASP A 188 12.77 -10.07 -5.86
C ASP A 188 11.66 -9.13 -5.42
N TYR A 189 10.48 -9.27 -6.03
CA TYR A 189 9.31 -8.44 -5.71
C TYR A 189 8.03 -9.25 -5.84
N ASN A 190 7.01 -8.78 -5.14
CA ASN A 190 5.63 -9.16 -5.36
C ASN A 190 4.79 -7.89 -5.34
N ILE A 191 4.03 -7.61 -6.38
CA ILE A 191 3.15 -6.45 -6.52
C ILE A 191 1.79 -6.97 -6.91
N GLU A 192 0.78 -6.71 -6.07
CA GLU A 192 -0.57 -7.23 -6.26
C GLU A 192 -1.61 -6.12 -6.04
N TYR A 193 -2.67 -6.18 -6.85
CA TYR A 193 -3.90 -5.41 -6.69
C TYR A 193 -5.07 -6.37 -6.61
N VAL A 194 -5.93 -6.21 -5.60
CA VAL A 194 -7.18 -6.95 -5.47
C VAL A 194 -8.32 -6.01 -5.80
N PHE A 195 -9.08 -6.36 -6.83
CA PHE A 195 -10.20 -5.60 -7.36
C PHE A 195 -11.50 -6.38 -7.18
N ASN A 196 -12.55 -5.71 -6.78
CA ASN A 196 -13.89 -6.30 -6.70
C ASN A 196 -14.70 -5.86 -7.91
N LYS A 197 -14.99 -6.81 -8.80
CA LYS A 197 -15.74 -6.55 -10.05
C LYS A 197 -17.23 -6.22 -9.83
N LYS A 198 -17.78 -6.54 -8.63
CA LYS A 198 -19.18 -6.24 -8.30
C LYS A 198 -19.36 -4.79 -7.87
N THR A 199 -18.45 -4.29 -7.04
CA THR A 199 -18.45 -2.89 -6.59
C THR A 199 -17.67 -1.98 -7.50
N ASN A 200 -16.82 -2.55 -8.37
CA ASN A 200 -15.90 -1.86 -9.27
C ASN A 200 -14.85 -1.02 -8.54
N ASP A 201 -14.36 -1.53 -7.38
CA ASP A 201 -13.41 -0.83 -6.52
C ASP A 201 -12.17 -1.69 -6.24
N ILE A 202 -11.05 -1.04 -5.91
CA ILE A 202 -9.89 -1.71 -5.33
C ILE A 202 -10.16 -2.01 -3.86
N GLU A 203 -9.97 -3.28 -3.44
CA GLU A 203 -10.08 -3.70 -2.05
C GLU A 203 -8.75 -3.74 -1.32
N LYS A 204 -7.66 -4.04 -2.06
CA LYS A 204 -6.34 -4.20 -1.45
C LYS A 204 -5.22 -3.91 -2.44
N LEU A 205 -4.17 -3.24 -1.94
CA LEU A 205 -2.85 -3.21 -2.54
C LEU A 205 -1.88 -3.98 -1.64
N TYR A 206 -1.00 -4.76 -2.24
CA TYR A 206 0.06 -5.47 -1.53
C TYR A 206 1.37 -5.37 -2.29
N PHE A 207 2.47 -5.15 -1.57
CA PHE A 207 3.81 -5.27 -2.12
C PHE A 207 4.77 -5.99 -1.16
N ASP A 208 5.76 -6.65 -1.75
CA ASP A 208 6.91 -7.23 -1.07
C ASP A 208 8.12 -6.98 -1.97
N LEU A 209 9.16 -6.38 -1.44
CA LEU A 209 10.42 -6.11 -2.13
C LEU A 209 11.55 -6.66 -1.30
N SER A 210 12.36 -7.55 -1.86
CA SER A 210 13.53 -8.13 -1.22
C SER A 210 14.77 -7.86 -2.06
N ILE A 211 15.75 -7.17 -1.49
CA ILE A 211 16.94 -6.72 -2.19
C ILE A 211 18.22 -7.00 -1.40
N LYS A 212 19.29 -7.33 -2.14
CA LYS A 212 20.67 -7.37 -1.65
C LYS A 212 21.54 -6.68 -2.69
N THR A 213 22.30 -5.68 -2.29
CA THR A 213 23.19 -4.96 -3.18
C THR A 213 24.54 -5.67 -3.30
N GLU A 214 25.21 -5.52 -4.46
CA GLU A 214 26.55 -6.08 -4.65
C GLU A 214 27.52 -5.50 -3.62
N GLY A 215 28.40 -6.35 -3.11
CA GLY A 215 29.41 -5.95 -2.12
C GLY A 215 28.89 -5.80 -0.70
N THR A 216 27.61 -6.10 -0.42
CA THR A 216 27.04 -6.11 0.93
C THR A 216 26.68 -7.52 1.39
N THR A 217 26.71 -7.72 2.71
CA THR A 217 26.19 -8.94 3.36
C THR A 217 24.75 -8.75 3.83
N SER A 218 24.23 -7.53 3.74
CA SER A 218 22.91 -7.19 4.26
C SER A 218 21.85 -7.35 3.18
N LYS A 219 20.72 -7.97 3.56
CA LYS A 219 19.52 -8.11 2.77
C LYS A 219 18.41 -7.26 3.38
N ALA A 220 17.77 -6.43 2.58
CA ALA A 220 16.62 -5.65 2.97
C ALA A 220 15.33 -6.27 2.42
N THR A 221 14.31 -6.37 3.25
CA THR A 221 12.96 -6.78 2.82
C THR A 221 11.96 -5.73 3.29
N ASN A 222 11.22 -5.15 2.34
CA ASN A 222 10.18 -4.16 2.59
C ASN A 222 8.84 -4.71 2.11
N LYS A 223 7.85 -4.76 3.00
CA LYS A 223 6.51 -5.25 2.69
C LYS A 223 5.47 -4.26 3.15
N GLY A 224 4.35 -4.25 2.46
CA GLY A 224 3.21 -3.46 2.90
C GLY A 224 1.91 -3.87 2.25
N SER A 225 0.82 -3.51 2.92
CA SER A 225 -0.53 -3.60 2.38
C SER A 225 -1.34 -2.36 2.73
N LEU A 226 -2.27 -2.03 1.85
CA LEU A 226 -3.31 -1.04 2.05
C LEU A 226 -4.65 -1.71 1.83
N GLU A 227 -5.50 -1.65 2.82
CA GLU A 227 -6.84 -2.25 2.86
C GLU A 227 -7.86 -1.21 3.33
N GLU A 228 -9.13 -1.54 3.35
CA GLU A 228 -10.20 -0.62 3.75
C GLU A 228 -10.11 0.74 3.02
N ILE A 229 -9.81 0.67 1.73
CA ILE A 229 -9.50 1.81 0.87
C ILE A 229 -10.69 2.78 0.81
N ASN A 230 -10.40 4.07 0.97
CA ASN A 230 -11.36 5.18 0.96
C ASN A 230 -12.49 5.07 1.99
N LYS A 231 -12.38 4.19 3.00
CA LYS A 231 -13.29 4.22 4.14
C LYS A 231 -13.01 5.42 5.02
N GLU A 232 -14.02 5.82 5.77
CA GLU A 232 -13.88 6.91 6.73
C GLU A 232 -12.83 6.56 7.80
N VAL A 233 -11.84 7.42 7.92
CA VAL A 233 -10.75 7.30 8.90
C VAL A 233 -10.80 8.49 9.82
N ASN A 234 -10.89 8.24 11.14
CA ASN A 234 -10.81 9.27 12.17
C ASN A 234 -9.50 9.11 12.95
N ILE A 235 -8.63 10.11 12.85
CA ILE A 235 -7.34 10.12 13.53
C ILE A 235 -7.41 11.14 14.66
N GLU A 236 -7.48 10.64 15.90
CA GLU A 236 -7.49 11.43 17.11
C GLU A 236 -6.18 11.25 17.87
N LEU A 237 -5.64 12.35 18.37
CA LEU A 237 -4.45 12.34 19.20
C LEU A 237 -4.82 11.91 20.64
N PRO A 238 -4.02 11.03 21.27
CA PRO A 238 -4.19 10.71 22.67
C PRO A 238 -4.02 11.94 23.57
N GLU A 239 -4.74 12.01 24.68
CA GLU A 239 -4.64 13.14 25.63
C GLU A 239 -3.20 13.35 26.14
N GLU A 240 -2.45 12.26 26.32
CA GLU A 240 -1.05 12.30 26.78
C GLU A 240 -0.12 13.00 25.80
N SER A 241 -0.44 13.00 24.49
CA SER A 241 0.36 13.68 23.46
C SER A 241 0.33 15.19 23.60
N LYS A 242 -0.64 15.78 24.33
CA LYS A 242 -0.68 17.21 24.64
C LYS A 242 0.51 17.67 25.47
N LYS A 243 1.16 16.74 26.19
CA LYS A 243 2.38 16.98 26.99
C LYS A 243 3.66 16.59 26.26
N ALA A 244 3.58 16.36 24.96
CA ALA A 244 4.73 15.96 24.15
C ALA A 244 5.86 17.01 24.22
N ARG A 245 7.09 16.51 24.40
CA ARG A 245 8.29 17.32 24.39
C ARG A 245 8.72 17.64 22.97
N GLU A 246 9.22 18.84 22.74
CA GLU A 246 9.80 19.17 21.43
C GLU A 246 11.04 18.30 21.17
N LEU A 247 11.08 17.64 20.02
CA LEU A 247 12.31 17.06 19.48
C LEU A 247 13.16 18.21 18.96
N LEU A 248 14.29 18.44 19.57
CA LEU A 248 15.30 19.33 19.04
C LEU A 248 15.80 18.78 17.71
N ALA A 249 15.84 19.64 16.69
CA ALA A 249 16.27 19.31 15.33
C ALA A 249 17.76 18.95 15.31
#